data_3109ec2d1186592a6cc6d72facc7433d
#
_entry.id   3109ec2d1186592a6cc6d72facc7433d
#
_cell.length_a   1.000
_cell.length_b   1.000
_cell.length_c   1.000
_cell.angle_alpha   90.00
_cell.angle_beta   90.00
_cell.angle_gamma   90.00
#
_symmetry.space_group_name_H-M   'P 1'
#
loop_
_entity.id
_entity.type
_entity.pdbx_description
1 polymer ?
#
loop_
_entity_poly.entity_id
_entity_poly.type
_entity_poly.pdbx_seq_one_letter_code
_entity_poly.pdbx_strand_id
1 'polypeptide(L)'
;MALNHSIKNGIRALATTAITGAAGTTQGLTSINMVANNVETGTLAAKVTSTATTNNLTLSGKWQVSTDDSTFYDCALANNAAAVTIVTGTGSAVTATKVYEAPSGVYGYPYVRFAHLTGGATAGAGDEHSGSYSFRNKAR
;
A
#
# COMPACT_ATOMS: atom_id res chain seq x y z
N MET A 1 5.66 -5.82 -39.92
CA MET A 1 5.10 -4.82 -38.97
C MET A 1 5.68 -5.09 -37.58
N ALA A 2 6.40 -4.13 -37.08
CA ALA A 2 6.89 -4.23 -35.73
C ALA A 2 5.70 -4.16 -34.78
N LEU A 3 5.39 -5.25 -34.14
CA LEU A 3 4.43 -5.26 -33.06
C LEU A 3 5.09 -4.54 -31.88
N ASN A 4 4.56 -3.38 -31.59
CA ASN A 4 5.06 -2.58 -30.50
C ASN A 4 4.62 -3.20 -29.17
N HIS A 5 5.22 -4.33 -28.80
CA HIS A 5 5.08 -4.96 -27.51
C HIS A 5 5.99 -4.28 -26.48
N SER A 6 5.96 -2.96 -26.44
CA SER A 6 6.70 -2.28 -25.41
C SER A 6 6.06 -2.59 -24.06
N ILE A 7 6.76 -3.34 -23.25
CA ILE A 7 6.46 -3.48 -21.83
C ILE A 7 6.65 -2.09 -21.23
N LYS A 8 5.57 -1.47 -20.81
CA LYS A 8 5.62 -0.16 -20.17
C LYS A 8 5.50 -0.33 -18.66
N ASN A 9 6.28 0.43 -17.94
CA ASN A 9 6.10 0.58 -16.52
C ASN A 9 4.95 1.55 -16.25
N GLY A 10 4.03 1.15 -15.41
CA GLY A 10 2.97 2.00 -14.90
C GLY A 10 3.35 2.55 -13.53
N ILE A 11 3.00 3.80 -13.27
CA ILE A 11 3.11 4.43 -11.95
C ILE A 11 1.79 5.09 -11.65
N ARG A 12 1.24 4.79 -10.48
CA ARG A 12 0.05 5.45 -9.94
C ARG A 12 0.40 6.13 -8.64
N ALA A 13 0.40 7.46 -8.66
CA ALA A 13 0.62 8.25 -7.46
C ALA A 13 -0.55 8.10 -6.47
N LEU A 14 -0.23 8.12 -5.20
CA LEU A 14 -1.19 8.09 -4.10
C LEU A 14 -1.12 9.44 -3.39
N ALA A 15 -2.28 10.09 -3.25
CA ALA A 15 -2.35 11.36 -2.55
C ALA A 15 -1.94 11.20 -1.08
N THR A 16 -1.37 12.26 -0.52
CA THR A 16 -1.13 12.34 0.92
C THR A 16 -2.45 12.24 1.66
N THR A 17 -2.54 11.30 2.58
CA THR A 17 -3.75 11.02 3.34
C THR A 17 -3.43 11.09 4.83
N ALA A 18 -4.24 11.87 5.56
CA ALA A 18 -4.15 11.90 7.02
C ALA A 18 -4.53 10.54 7.60
N ILE A 19 -3.75 10.11 8.57
CA ILE A 19 -4.02 8.89 9.31
C ILE A 19 -4.92 9.22 10.49
N THR A 20 -6.00 8.48 10.61
CA THR A 20 -6.99 8.68 11.67
C THR A 20 -7.31 7.34 12.34
N GLY A 21 -7.76 7.43 13.57
CA GLY A 21 -8.28 6.28 14.29
C GLY A 21 -7.41 5.81 15.45
N ALA A 22 -8.04 5.00 16.30
CA ALA A 22 -7.42 4.38 17.44
C ALA A 22 -6.48 3.24 17.05
N ALA A 23 -5.68 2.77 17.98
CA ALA A 23 -4.87 1.58 17.78
C ALA A 23 -5.72 0.40 17.28
N GLY A 24 -5.24 -0.30 16.26
CA GLY A 24 -5.95 -1.38 15.59
C GLY A 24 -6.75 -0.96 14.35
N THR A 25 -6.86 0.33 14.05
CA THR A 25 -7.57 0.81 12.86
C THR A 25 -6.77 0.51 11.60
N THR A 26 -7.44 -0.05 10.59
CA THR A 26 -6.90 -0.22 9.25
C THR A 26 -7.46 0.86 8.33
N GLN A 27 -6.57 1.54 7.61
CA GLN A 27 -6.96 2.56 6.63
C GLN A 27 -6.26 2.29 5.30
N GLY A 28 -7.03 2.08 4.24
CA GLY A 28 -6.49 1.80 2.92
C GLY A 28 -6.06 3.05 2.17
N LEU A 29 -4.99 2.92 1.40
CA LEU A 29 -4.70 3.83 0.29
C LEU A 29 -5.67 3.56 -0.86
N THR A 30 -5.70 4.45 -1.83
CA THR A 30 -6.50 4.24 -3.05
C THR A 30 -6.15 2.90 -3.69
N SER A 31 -7.15 2.14 -4.10
CA SER A 31 -6.96 0.86 -4.77
C SER A 31 -6.46 1.03 -6.20
N ILE A 32 -5.78 0.02 -6.71
CA ILE A 32 -5.47 -0.12 -8.12
C ILE A 32 -6.41 -1.16 -8.75
N ASN A 33 -7.01 -0.81 -9.89
CA ASN A 33 -7.74 -1.76 -10.72
C ASN A 33 -6.73 -2.54 -11.57
N MET A 34 -6.53 -3.80 -11.23
CA MET A 34 -5.52 -4.66 -11.83
C MET A 34 -5.81 -4.96 -13.30
N VAL A 35 -7.08 -5.09 -13.65
CA VAL A 35 -7.53 -5.39 -15.01
C VAL A 35 -7.40 -4.14 -15.90
N ALA A 36 -7.97 -3.01 -15.46
CA ALA A 36 -7.93 -1.76 -16.23
C ALA A 36 -6.51 -1.26 -16.46
N ASN A 37 -5.61 -1.46 -15.50
CA ASN A 37 -4.19 -1.10 -15.62
C ASN A 37 -3.34 -2.18 -16.28
N ASN A 38 -3.91 -3.32 -16.62
CA ASN A 38 -3.22 -4.43 -17.26
C ASN A 38 -1.93 -4.84 -16.52
N VAL A 39 -2.01 -4.99 -15.21
CA VAL A 39 -0.88 -5.27 -14.35
C VAL A 39 -0.34 -6.68 -14.58
N GLU A 40 0.95 -6.78 -14.89
CA GLU A 40 1.63 -8.07 -15.05
C GLU A 40 1.87 -8.72 -13.69
N THR A 41 1.62 -10.02 -13.62
CA THR A 41 1.87 -10.82 -12.41
C THR A 41 3.31 -10.68 -11.92
N GLY A 42 3.48 -10.48 -10.63
CA GLY A 42 4.81 -10.40 -10.00
C GLY A 42 5.48 -9.03 -10.09
N THR A 43 4.79 -8.00 -10.62
CA THR A 43 5.43 -6.69 -10.84
C THR A 43 4.91 -5.56 -9.97
N LEU A 44 3.81 -5.77 -9.25
CA LEU A 44 3.20 -4.71 -8.42
C LEU A 44 4.03 -4.47 -7.14
N ALA A 45 4.36 -3.23 -6.91
CA ALA A 45 4.99 -2.79 -5.67
C ALA A 45 4.38 -1.47 -5.19
N ALA A 46 4.44 -1.22 -3.90
CA ALA A 46 4.07 0.05 -3.30
C ALA A 46 5.31 0.72 -2.69
N LYS A 47 5.56 1.96 -3.08
CA LYS A 47 6.49 2.85 -2.38
C LYS A 47 5.66 3.71 -1.45
N VAL A 48 5.90 3.60 -0.16
CA VAL A 48 5.09 4.28 0.86
C VAL A 48 5.98 5.15 1.73
N THR A 49 5.58 6.40 1.88
CA THR A 49 6.18 7.35 2.81
C THR A 49 5.18 7.61 3.93
N SER A 50 5.57 7.30 5.15
CA SER A 50 4.72 7.49 6.33
C SER A 50 5.42 8.41 7.32
N THR A 51 4.67 9.35 7.87
CA THR A 51 5.13 10.27 8.92
C THR A 51 4.31 10.01 10.18
N ALA A 52 4.99 9.77 11.29
CA ALA A 52 4.40 9.63 12.61
C ALA A 52 4.86 10.78 13.50
N THR A 53 3.91 11.55 14.00
CA THR A 53 4.13 12.67 14.94
C THR A 53 3.71 12.30 16.35
N THR A 54 2.77 11.39 16.49
CA THR A 54 2.24 10.94 17.79
C THR A 54 3.22 9.97 18.45
N ASN A 55 3.53 10.21 19.72
CA ASN A 55 4.42 9.36 20.49
C ASN A 55 3.86 7.94 20.60
N ASN A 56 4.73 6.94 20.41
CA ASN A 56 4.41 5.52 20.42
C ASN A 56 3.44 5.06 19.32
N LEU A 57 3.04 5.90 18.39
CA LEU A 57 2.24 5.47 17.25
C LEU A 57 3.10 4.61 16.33
N THR A 58 2.67 3.38 16.09
CA THR A 58 3.29 2.50 15.11
C THR A 58 2.42 2.46 13.86
N LEU A 59 3.02 2.78 12.71
CA LEU A 59 2.39 2.66 11.41
C LEU A 59 2.96 1.45 10.69
N SER A 60 2.11 0.48 10.42
CA SER A 60 2.49 -0.75 9.73
C SER A 60 1.74 -0.87 8.41
N GLY A 61 2.36 -1.48 7.43
CA GLY A 61 1.78 -1.66 6.10
C GLY A 61 1.34 -3.10 5.84
N LYS A 62 0.26 -3.25 5.11
CA LYS A 62 -0.26 -4.53 4.64
C LYS A 62 -0.93 -4.41 3.27
N TRP A 63 -1.03 -5.53 2.58
CA TRP A 63 -1.76 -5.60 1.32
C TRP A 63 -3.17 -6.12 1.54
N GLN A 64 -4.10 -5.55 0.81
CA GLN A 64 -5.51 -5.99 0.81
C GLN A 64 -6.01 -6.17 -0.61
N VAL A 65 -6.94 -7.09 -0.77
CA VAL A 65 -7.55 -7.45 -2.06
C VAL A 65 -9.06 -7.33 -1.98
N SER A 66 -9.68 -7.08 -3.14
CA SER A 66 -11.14 -6.96 -3.24
C SER A 66 -11.64 -7.43 -4.60
N THR A 67 -12.87 -7.91 -4.63
CA THR A 67 -13.59 -8.25 -5.86
C THR A 67 -14.51 -7.11 -6.34
N ASP A 68 -14.88 -6.19 -5.46
CA ASP A 68 -15.90 -5.16 -5.71
C ASP A 68 -15.42 -3.72 -5.47
N ASP A 69 -14.14 -3.54 -5.13
CA ASP A 69 -13.53 -2.24 -4.74
C ASP A 69 -14.19 -1.56 -3.52
N SER A 70 -14.89 -2.33 -2.73
CA SER A 70 -15.59 -1.84 -1.54
C SER A 70 -15.21 -2.61 -0.29
N THR A 71 -15.30 -3.92 -0.35
CA THR A 71 -14.92 -4.80 0.76
C THR A 71 -13.53 -5.36 0.50
N PHE A 72 -12.61 -5.10 1.42
CA PHE A 72 -11.21 -5.50 1.31
C PHE A 72 -10.84 -6.53 2.37
N TYR A 73 -10.03 -7.49 1.96
CA TYR A 73 -9.53 -8.57 2.81
C TYR A 73 -8.00 -8.54 2.85
N ASP A 74 -7.45 -8.85 4.01
CA ASP A 74 -6.00 -8.91 4.18
C ASP A 74 -5.39 -10.02 3.33
N CYS A 75 -4.33 -9.69 2.61
CA CYS A 75 -3.50 -10.64 1.90
C CYS A 75 -2.19 -10.80 2.65
N ALA A 76 -1.88 -12.02 3.05
CA ALA A 76 -0.66 -12.29 3.79
C ALA A 76 0.59 -11.91 3.00
N LEU A 77 1.56 -11.31 3.68
CA LEU A 77 2.88 -11.07 3.12
C LEU A 77 3.63 -12.41 2.96
N ALA A 78 4.71 -12.38 2.18
CA ALA A 78 5.47 -13.59 1.82
C ALA A 78 5.93 -14.45 3.02
N ASN A 79 6.05 -13.87 4.20
CA ASN A 79 6.41 -14.54 5.45
C ASN A 79 5.22 -14.76 6.39
N ASN A 80 3.99 -14.70 5.88
CA ASN A 80 2.74 -14.75 6.65
C ASN A 80 2.57 -13.61 7.69
N ALA A 81 3.35 -12.57 7.59
CA ALA A 81 3.14 -11.39 8.43
C ALA A 81 1.88 -10.65 7.99
N ALA A 82 1.01 -10.32 8.92
CA ALA A 82 -0.21 -9.56 8.63
C ALA A 82 0.11 -8.10 8.28
N ALA A 83 1.16 -7.55 8.84
CA ALA A 83 1.62 -6.18 8.58
C ALA A 83 3.11 -6.04 8.91
N VAL A 84 3.77 -5.09 8.25
CA VAL A 84 5.19 -4.79 8.49
C VAL A 84 5.32 -3.34 8.96
N THR A 85 6.03 -3.11 10.05
CA THR A 85 6.25 -1.76 10.59
C THR A 85 6.98 -0.88 9.60
N ILE A 86 6.40 0.28 9.31
CA ILE A 86 7.00 1.32 8.45
C ILE A 86 7.76 2.32 9.32
N VAL A 87 7.10 2.89 10.31
CA VAL A 87 7.65 3.92 11.20
C VAL A 87 6.99 3.84 12.58
N THR A 88 7.74 4.22 13.59
CA THR A 88 7.23 4.41 14.98
C THR A 88 7.50 5.84 15.40
N GLY A 89 6.47 6.52 15.90
CA GLY A 89 6.54 7.88 16.37
C GLY A 89 7.26 8.01 17.72
N THR A 90 7.95 9.10 17.88
CA THR A 90 8.72 9.44 19.11
C THR A 90 8.22 10.70 19.81
N GLY A 91 7.11 11.28 19.34
CA GLY A 91 6.58 12.57 19.81
C GLY A 91 7.09 13.77 19.01
N SER A 92 8.09 13.55 18.16
CA SER A 92 8.51 14.48 17.11
C SER A 92 8.28 13.81 15.76
N ALA A 93 8.15 14.58 14.69
CA ALA A 93 7.90 14.02 13.36
C ALA A 93 9.02 13.06 12.94
N VAL A 94 8.67 11.82 12.67
CA VAL A 94 9.55 10.78 12.12
C VAL A 94 8.97 10.33 10.81
N THR A 95 9.74 10.40 9.73
CA THR A 95 9.32 10.00 8.39
C THR A 95 10.18 8.85 7.89
N ALA A 96 9.53 7.84 7.33
CA ALA A 96 10.20 6.73 6.67
C ALA A 96 9.56 6.45 5.30
N THR A 97 10.41 6.10 4.34
CA THR A 97 9.97 5.64 3.01
C THR A 97 10.46 4.22 2.81
N LYS A 98 9.55 3.33 2.44
CA LYS A 98 9.84 1.92 2.18
C LYS A 98 9.13 1.43 0.93
N VAL A 99 9.69 0.42 0.29
CA VAL A 99 9.11 -0.25 -0.87
C VAL A 99 8.72 -1.66 -0.48
N TYR A 100 7.49 -2.04 -0.84
CA TYR A 100 6.93 -3.36 -0.56
C TYR A 100 6.44 -4.00 -1.85
N GLU A 101 6.98 -5.16 -2.19
CA GLU A 101 6.44 -5.97 -3.27
C GLU A 101 5.11 -6.60 -2.84
N ALA A 102 4.14 -6.62 -3.76
CA ALA A 102 2.88 -7.29 -3.49
C ALA A 102 3.08 -8.81 -3.44
N PRO A 103 2.44 -9.50 -2.47
CA PRO A 103 2.48 -10.96 -2.42
C PRO A 103 1.77 -11.57 -3.63
N SER A 104 2.15 -12.78 -4.00
CA SER A 104 1.63 -13.47 -5.19
C SER A 104 0.10 -13.60 -5.20
N GLY A 105 -0.52 -13.72 -4.05
CA GLY A 105 -1.97 -13.86 -3.91
C GLY A 105 -2.79 -12.66 -4.38
N VAL A 106 -2.19 -11.47 -4.53
CA VAL A 106 -2.94 -10.28 -4.98
C VAL A 106 -3.36 -10.38 -6.45
N TYR A 107 -2.62 -11.13 -7.27
CA TYR A 107 -2.85 -11.16 -8.73
C TYR A 107 -4.08 -11.95 -9.16
N GLY A 108 -4.73 -12.63 -8.24
CA GLY A 108 -6.02 -13.27 -8.47
C GLY A 108 -7.23 -12.35 -8.30
N TYR A 109 -7.02 -11.08 -7.93
CA TYR A 109 -8.10 -10.14 -7.59
C TYR A 109 -8.10 -8.92 -8.51
N PRO A 110 -9.30 -8.40 -8.87
CA PRO A 110 -9.40 -7.23 -9.73
C PRO A 110 -8.98 -5.92 -9.05
N TYR A 111 -9.09 -5.84 -7.73
CA TYR A 111 -8.71 -4.63 -6.97
C TYR A 111 -7.73 -4.98 -5.87
N VAL A 112 -6.68 -4.20 -5.78
CA VAL A 112 -5.63 -4.37 -4.78
C VAL A 112 -5.30 -3.01 -4.18
N ARG A 113 -5.08 -2.95 -2.88
CA ARG A 113 -4.59 -1.75 -2.23
C ARG A 113 -3.54 -2.06 -1.18
N PHE A 114 -2.68 -1.11 -0.95
CA PHE A 114 -1.85 -1.07 0.25
C PHE A 114 -2.64 -0.36 1.34
N ALA A 115 -2.58 -0.86 2.54
CA ALA A 115 -3.23 -0.28 3.70
C ALA A 115 -2.24 -0.16 4.85
N HIS A 116 -2.48 0.77 5.75
CA HIS A 116 -1.73 0.80 6.99
C HIS A 116 -2.61 0.44 8.17
N LEU A 117 -1.95 -0.10 9.17
CA LEU A 117 -2.51 -0.44 10.46
C LEU A 117 -1.87 0.48 11.50
N THR A 118 -2.70 1.16 12.28
CA THR A 118 -2.23 1.92 13.44
C THR A 118 -2.06 0.99 14.65
N GLY A 119 -1.02 1.23 15.42
CA GLY A 119 -0.75 0.50 16.65
C GLY A 119 -0.17 1.41 17.73
N GLY A 120 -0.16 0.98 18.97
CA GLY A 120 0.51 1.64 20.08
C GLY A 120 -0.16 2.92 20.59
N ALA A 121 -0.81 3.70 19.76
CA ALA A 121 -1.47 4.95 20.12
C ALA A 121 -2.61 5.28 19.15
N THR A 122 -3.42 6.26 19.48
CA THR A 122 -4.39 6.86 18.55
C THR A 122 -3.68 7.87 17.66
N ALA A 123 -3.92 7.79 16.35
CA ALA A 123 -3.36 8.74 15.40
C ALA A 123 -3.91 10.16 15.63
N GLY A 124 -3.07 11.15 15.43
CA GLY A 124 -3.35 12.56 15.65
C GLY A 124 -2.96 13.42 14.45
N ALA A 125 -2.98 14.73 14.66
CA ALA A 125 -2.64 15.69 13.63
C ALA A 125 -1.18 15.50 13.17
N GLY A 126 -0.96 15.51 11.86
CA GLY A 126 0.36 15.35 11.26
C GLY A 126 0.78 13.89 11.00
N ASP A 127 0.05 12.92 11.52
CA ASP A 127 0.25 11.52 11.13
C ASP A 127 -0.36 11.32 9.75
N GLU A 128 0.48 10.92 8.79
CA GLU A 128 0.07 10.87 7.39
C GLU A 128 0.88 9.86 6.59
N HIS A 129 0.35 9.48 5.42
CA HIS A 129 1.09 8.71 4.45
C HIS A 129 0.81 9.16 3.01
N SER A 130 1.76 8.87 2.15
CA SER A 130 1.69 9.06 0.71
C SER A 130 2.49 7.98 0.01
N GLY A 131 2.50 7.98 -1.30
CA GLY A 131 3.33 7.06 -2.05
C GLY A 131 2.91 6.88 -3.48
N SER A 132 3.21 5.71 -4.00
CA SER A 132 2.84 5.32 -5.37
C SER A 132 2.82 3.80 -5.50
N TYR A 133 1.97 3.30 -6.39
CA TYR A 133 2.12 1.96 -6.94
C TYR A 133 2.98 2.01 -8.18
N SER A 134 3.81 1.01 -8.36
CA SER A 134 4.55 0.76 -9.59
C SER A 134 4.29 -0.66 -10.09
N PHE A 135 4.24 -0.85 -11.38
CA PHE A 135 3.96 -2.13 -12.01
C PHE A 135 4.42 -2.11 -13.47
N ARG A 136 4.46 -3.28 -14.08
CA ARG A 136 4.62 -3.41 -15.52
C ARG A 136 3.30 -3.81 -16.14
N ASN A 137 3.02 -3.28 -17.33
CA ASN A 137 1.88 -3.72 -18.11
C ASN A 137 2.20 -5.06 -18.77
N LYS A 138 1.19 -5.93 -18.86
CA LYS A 138 1.32 -7.17 -19.62
C LYS A 138 1.65 -6.86 -21.07
N ALA A 139 2.55 -7.64 -21.65
CA ALA A 139 2.79 -7.63 -23.08
C ALA A 139 1.53 -8.08 -23.82
N ARG A 140 1.18 -7.37 -24.85
CA ARG A 140 0.07 -7.72 -25.74
C ARG A 140 0.57 -8.30 -27.04
#